data_0ee26d4b2c6c2082d322376d0498d416
#
_entry.id   0ee26d4b2c6c2082d322376d0498d416
#
_cell.length_a   1.000
_cell.length_b   1.000
_cell.length_c   1.000
_cell.angle_alpha   90.00
_cell.angle_beta   90.00
_cell.angle_gamma   90.00
#
_symmetry.space_group_name_H-M   'P 1'
#
loop_
_entity.id
_entity.type
_entity.pdbx_description
1 polymer ?
#
loop_
_entity_poly.entity_id
_entity_poly.type
_entity_poly.pdbx_seq_one_letter_code
_entity_poly.pdbx_strand_id
1 'polypeptide(L)'
;LTLEQGKPVKEAAGEVHGAAGLFDYFAEEAKRAQGRVLVRPTGQRSIVIKQPVGPVAAFSPWNFPLFLMARKLAPALAAGCSIICKPPEETPACCMALMRCVLDAGVPGHVAQMVFGVPDQVSTHLIASPIIRKISFTGSVPVGKHLMKLAADGVKRTTMELGGHAPVLVFDDCDLDRTLDIIVPQKFRNAGQVCVSPTRFYVQNGIYDRFVDEFTKRTEQLTVGNGLEDATEMGPLANERRPEAVGALIADAADKGARITTGGDVLGESGFFFRPTVIADVPLDAQIMANEPFGPVAMMRPLATLDEAIEQANRLPYGLAAFAFTEMAVRR
;
A
#
# COMPACT_ATOMS: atom_id res chain seq x y z
N LEU A 1 -8.59 11.83 9.47
CA LEU A 1 -7.44 11.20 8.83
C LEU A 1 -6.15 11.94 9.15
N THR A 2 -6.03 13.21 8.80
CA THR A 2 -4.81 14.01 9.06
C THR A 2 -4.43 14.04 10.53
N LEU A 3 -5.39 14.25 11.44
CA LEU A 3 -5.14 14.27 12.89
C LEU A 3 -4.65 12.94 13.46
N GLU A 4 -5.05 11.81 12.89
CA GLU A 4 -4.68 10.49 13.39
C GLU A 4 -3.43 9.93 12.72
N GLN A 5 -3.30 10.13 11.40
CA GLN A 5 -2.26 9.47 10.60
C GLN A 5 -1.14 10.42 10.18
N GLY A 6 -1.40 11.72 10.14
CA GLY A 6 -0.42 12.76 9.84
C GLY A 6 -0.35 13.20 8.38
N LYS A 7 -0.94 12.49 7.41
CA LYS A 7 -0.91 12.90 5.99
C LYS A 7 -1.55 14.27 5.76
N PRO A 8 -1.08 15.03 4.76
CA PRO A 8 -1.69 16.32 4.41
C PRO A 8 -3.19 16.24 4.13
N VAL A 9 -3.93 17.31 4.46
CA VAL A 9 -5.40 17.38 4.25
C VAL A 9 -5.76 17.07 2.80
N LYS A 10 -5.00 17.53 1.82
CA LYS A 10 -5.22 17.24 0.40
C LYS A 10 -5.19 15.75 0.09
N GLU A 11 -4.23 15.01 0.67
CA GLU A 11 -4.15 13.55 0.52
C GLU A 11 -5.29 12.85 1.26
N ALA A 12 -5.62 13.32 2.47
CA ALA A 12 -6.73 12.79 3.26
C ALA A 12 -8.08 12.96 2.54
N ALA A 13 -8.31 14.11 1.91
CA ALA A 13 -9.50 14.35 1.10
C ALA A 13 -9.57 13.39 -0.10
N GLY A 14 -8.43 13.17 -0.79
CA GLY A 14 -8.33 12.18 -1.86
C GLY A 14 -8.66 10.76 -1.40
N GLU A 15 -8.25 10.39 -0.18
CA GLU A 15 -8.60 9.09 0.41
C GLU A 15 -10.10 8.95 0.67
N VAL A 16 -10.75 10.00 1.17
CA VAL A 16 -12.21 10.01 1.40
C VAL A 16 -12.96 9.82 0.07
N HIS A 17 -12.61 10.60 -0.96
CA HIS A 17 -13.22 10.47 -2.28
C HIS A 17 -13.00 9.07 -2.89
N GLY A 18 -11.78 8.55 -2.77
CA GLY A 18 -11.48 7.20 -3.23
C GLY A 18 -12.30 6.12 -2.51
N ALA A 19 -12.49 6.27 -1.19
CA ALA A 19 -13.32 5.35 -0.41
C ALA A 19 -14.78 5.40 -0.82
N ALA A 20 -15.36 6.60 -1.03
CA ALA A 20 -16.72 6.76 -1.53
C ALA A 20 -16.89 6.10 -2.91
N GLY A 21 -15.96 6.36 -3.83
CA GLY A 21 -15.98 5.76 -5.17
C GLY A 21 -15.94 4.23 -5.17
N LEU A 22 -15.36 3.60 -4.15
CA LEU A 22 -15.41 2.14 -3.99
C LEU A 22 -16.83 1.65 -3.69
N PHE A 23 -17.58 2.35 -2.87
CA PHE A 23 -18.98 1.98 -2.59
C PHE A 23 -19.83 2.13 -3.86
N ASP A 24 -19.67 3.22 -4.61
CA ASP A 24 -20.38 3.42 -5.89
C ASP A 24 -20.03 2.29 -6.87
N TYR A 25 -18.75 1.99 -7.03
CA TYR A 25 -18.29 0.91 -7.92
C TYR A 25 -18.89 -0.44 -7.54
N PHE A 26 -18.81 -0.84 -6.25
CA PHE A 26 -19.30 -2.14 -5.82
C PHE A 26 -20.84 -2.21 -5.74
N ALA A 27 -21.54 -1.09 -5.58
CA ALA A 27 -22.99 -1.05 -5.73
C ALA A 27 -23.42 -1.41 -7.17
N GLU A 28 -22.68 -0.92 -8.18
CA GLU A 28 -22.92 -1.32 -9.57
C GLU A 28 -22.44 -2.74 -9.88
N GLU A 29 -21.34 -3.20 -9.30
CA GLU A 29 -20.87 -4.59 -9.45
C GLU A 29 -21.82 -5.61 -8.81
N ALA A 30 -22.55 -5.26 -7.75
CA ALA A 30 -23.57 -6.13 -7.17
C ALA A 30 -24.65 -6.53 -8.18
N LYS A 31 -25.03 -5.63 -9.09
CA LYS A 31 -25.99 -5.87 -10.15
C LYS A 31 -25.46 -6.84 -11.23
N ARG A 32 -24.13 -6.99 -11.33
CA ARG A 32 -23.42 -7.87 -12.29
C ARG A 32 -23.00 -9.22 -11.71
N ALA A 33 -23.38 -9.53 -10.47
CA ALA A 33 -23.10 -10.81 -9.82
C ALA A 33 -23.95 -11.97 -10.40
N GLN A 34 -23.99 -12.06 -11.73
CA GLN A 34 -24.81 -13.03 -12.46
C GLN A 34 -24.16 -14.41 -12.47
N GLY A 35 -25.02 -15.44 -12.61
CA GLY A 35 -24.62 -16.79 -12.93
C GLY A 35 -24.41 -16.98 -14.44
N ARG A 36 -24.25 -18.21 -14.86
CA ARG A 36 -24.15 -18.60 -16.27
C ARG A 36 -24.77 -19.98 -16.53
N VAL A 37 -25.28 -20.18 -17.71
CA VAL A 37 -25.71 -21.49 -18.20
C VAL A 37 -24.60 -22.06 -19.07
N LEU A 38 -24.16 -23.28 -18.76
CA LEU A 38 -23.13 -23.98 -19.52
C LEU A 38 -23.79 -24.86 -20.58
N VAL A 39 -23.18 -24.92 -21.76
CA VAL A 39 -23.59 -25.87 -22.83
C VAL A 39 -23.34 -27.29 -22.33
N ARG A 40 -24.35 -28.16 -22.52
CA ARG A 40 -24.32 -29.59 -22.16
C ARG A 40 -24.93 -30.40 -23.30
N PRO A 41 -24.72 -31.74 -23.29
CA PRO A 41 -25.42 -32.63 -24.22
C PRO A 41 -26.95 -32.49 -24.13
N THR A 42 -27.63 -32.91 -25.18
CA THR A 42 -29.11 -32.85 -25.27
C THR A 42 -29.75 -33.45 -24.05
N GLY A 43 -30.74 -32.76 -23.49
CA GLY A 43 -31.48 -33.18 -22.29
C GLY A 43 -30.84 -32.77 -20.95
N GLN A 44 -29.67 -32.12 -20.96
CA GLN A 44 -28.99 -31.62 -19.75
C GLN A 44 -28.85 -30.11 -19.73
N ARG A 45 -28.97 -29.52 -18.55
CA ARG A 45 -28.65 -28.12 -18.24
C ARG A 45 -27.72 -28.04 -17.05
N SER A 46 -26.66 -27.22 -17.12
CA SER A 46 -25.85 -26.84 -15.99
C SER A 46 -25.94 -25.34 -15.78
N ILE A 47 -26.33 -24.95 -14.58
CA ILE A 47 -26.43 -23.55 -14.18
C ILE A 47 -25.39 -23.30 -13.09
N VAL A 48 -24.53 -22.32 -13.31
CA VAL A 48 -23.60 -21.82 -12.28
C VAL A 48 -24.24 -20.60 -11.62
N ILE A 49 -24.39 -20.64 -10.32
CA ILE A 49 -24.86 -19.50 -9.53
C ILE A 49 -23.75 -19.00 -8.63
N LYS A 50 -23.75 -17.70 -8.35
CA LYS A 50 -22.87 -17.10 -7.33
C LYS A 50 -23.66 -16.97 -6.02
N GLN A 51 -23.03 -17.34 -4.91
CA GLN A 51 -23.62 -17.24 -3.58
C GLN A 51 -22.64 -16.52 -2.63
N PRO A 52 -23.15 -15.78 -1.62
CA PRO A 52 -22.30 -15.23 -0.58
C PRO A 52 -21.43 -16.32 0.06
N VAL A 53 -20.16 -16.00 0.32
CA VAL A 53 -19.25 -16.95 0.99
C VAL A 53 -19.62 -17.15 2.46
N GLY A 54 -20.38 -16.23 3.03
CA GLY A 54 -20.73 -16.16 4.44
C GLY A 54 -19.98 -15.05 5.20
N PRO A 55 -19.99 -15.05 6.53
CA PRO A 55 -19.38 -14.00 7.35
C PRO A 55 -17.88 -13.82 7.10
N VAL A 56 -17.43 -12.57 6.99
CA VAL A 56 -16.05 -12.17 6.69
C VAL A 56 -15.41 -11.51 7.91
N ALA A 57 -14.17 -11.87 8.25
CA ALA A 57 -13.33 -11.09 9.14
C ALA A 57 -12.33 -10.26 8.28
N ALA A 58 -12.32 -8.96 8.51
CA ALA A 58 -11.52 -8.01 7.73
C ALA A 58 -10.56 -7.23 8.63
N PHE A 59 -9.30 -7.16 8.22
CA PHE A 59 -8.22 -6.50 8.95
C PHE A 59 -7.54 -5.47 8.04
N SER A 60 -7.42 -4.22 8.46
CA SER A 60 -6.79 -3.15 7.67
C SER A 60 -5.69 -2.43 8.44
N PRO A 61 -4.65 -1.92 7.74
CA PRO A 61 -3.57 -1.16 8.33
C PRO A 61 -3.89 0.34 8.40
N TRP A 62 -3.02 1.08 9.07
CA TRP A 62 -3.15 2.50 9.40
C TRP A 62 -2.79 3.48 8.25
N ASN A 63 -2.12 3.04 7.20
CA ASN A 63 -1.59 3.97 6.19
C ASN A 63 -2.64 4.59 5.26
N PHE A 64 -3.70 3.86 4.94
CA PHE A 64 -4.91 4.35 4.26
C PHE A 64 -6.15 3.74 4.94
N PRO A 65 -6.41 4.11 6.20
CA PRO A 65 -7.34 3.38 7.04
C PRO A 65 -8.78 3.39 6.49
N LEU A 66 -9.19 4.49 5.91
CA LEU A 66 -10.54 4.67 5.37
C LEU A 66 -10.69 3.94 4.04
N PHE A 67 -9.75 4.15 3.11
CA PHE A 67 -9.78 3.52 1.78
C PHE A 67 -9.64 1.99 1.86
N LEU A 68 -8.69 1.50 2.66
CA LEU A 68 -8.45 0.06 2.78
C LEU A 68 -9.56 -0.66 3.54
N MET A 69 -10.23 0.02 4.47
CA MET A 69 -11.41 -0.52 5.11
C MET A 69 -12.61 -0.54 4.15
N ALA A 70 -12.84 0.54 3.40
CA ALA A 70 -13.88 0.60 2.37
C ALA A 70 -13.69 -0.51 1.31
N ARG A 71 -12.44 -0.81 0.94
CA ARG A 71 -12.06 -1.87 -0.01
C ARG A 71 -12.41 -3.29 0.47
N LYS A 72 -12.74 -3.45 1.75
CA LYS A 72 -13.20 -4.69 2.36
C LYS A 72 -14.71 -4.68 2.62
N LEU A 73 -15.22 -3.57 3.13
CA LEU A 73 -16.65 -3.37 3.40
C LEU A 73 -17.50 -3.43 2.12
N ALA A 74 -17.19 -2.59 1.14
CA ALA A 74 -18.00 -2.45 -0.06
C ALA A 74 -18.17 -3.77 -0.83
N PRO A 75 -17.12 -4.54 -1.17
CA PRO A 75 -17.28 -5.82 -1.88
C PRO A 75 -17.95 -6.90 -1.00
N ALA A 76 -17.77 -6.89 0.32
CA ALA A 76 -18.44 -7.86 1.19
C ALA A 76 -19.96 -7.61 1.20
N LEU A 77 -20.39 -6.36 1.35
CA LEU A 77 -21.80 -5.97 1.30
C LEU A 77 -22.40 -6.25 -0.08
N ALA A 78 -21.71 -5.88 -1.15
CA ALA A 78 -22.13 -6.13 -2.54
C ALA A 78 -22.31 -7.62 -2.83
N ALA A 79 -21.48 -8.48 -2.23
CA ALA A 79 -21.58 -9.93 -2.34
C ALA A 79 -22.62 -10.57 -1.41
N GLY A 80 -23.36 -9.78 -0.62
CA GLY A 80 -24.36 -10.27 0.36
C GLY A 80 -23.74 -10.95 1.59
N CYS A 81 -22.51 -10.61 1.96
CA CYS A 81 -21.81 -11.13 3.12
C CYS A 81 -21.94 -10.19 4.32
N SER A 82 -22.12 -10.72 5.51
CA SER A 82 -21.85 -9.96 6.74
C SER A 82 -20.33 -9.85 6.98
N ILE A 83 -19.92 -8.80 7.69
CA ILE A 83 -18.50 -8.50 7.87
C ILE A 83 -18.24 -7.95 9.28
N ILE A 84 -17.17 -8.45 9.90
CA ILE A 84 -16.58 -7.88 11.11
C ILE A 84 -15.25 -7.26 10.71
N CYS A 85 -15.14 -5.95 10.91
CA CYS A 85 -13.95 -5.17 10.62
C CYS A 85 -13.12 -4.95 11.88
N LYS A 86 -11.84 -5.23 11.83
CA LYS A 86 -10.84 -4.84 12.82
C LYS A 86 -9.95 -3.77 12.19
N PRO A 87 -10.22 -2.47 12.43
CA PRO A 87 -9.36 -1.38 11.97
C PRO A 87 -8.04 -1.32 12.74
N PRO A 88 -7.10 -0.48 12.29
CA PRO A 88 -5.83 -0.27 13.02
C PRO A 88 -6.05 0.55 14.30
N GLU A 89 -5.17 0.37 15.26
CA GLU A 89 -5.19 1.05 16.55
C GLU A 89 -4.75 2.52 16.41
N GLU A 90 -3.89 2.81 15.45
CA GLU A 90 -3.33 4.13 15.22
C GLU A 90 -4.36 5.12 14.65
N THR A 91 -5.40 4.63 13.96
CA THR A 91 -6.35 5.49 13.22
C THR A 91 -7.80 5.03 13.41
N PRO A 92 -8.30 4.97 14.67
CA PRO A 92 -9.62 4.41 14.97
C PRO A 92 -10.79 5.32 14.54
N ALA A 93 -10.69 6.64 14.73
CA ALA A 93 -11.82 7.55 14.58
C ALA A 93 -12.28 7.67 13.11
N CYS A 94 -11.38 7.71 12.15
CA CYS A 94 -11.76 7.76 10.73
C CYS A 94 -12.47 6.46 10.28
N CYS A 95 -12.04 5.30 10.79
CA CYS A 95 -12.71 4.03 10.52
C CYS A 95 -14.10 3.96 11.19
N MET A 96 -14.23 4.49 12.42
CA MET A 96 -15.51 4.62 13.11
C MET A 96 -16.48 5.54 12.35
N ALA A 97 -15.98 6.66 11.82
CA ALA A 97 -16.77 7.59 11.00
C ALA A 97 -17.29 6.89 9.72
N LEU A 98 -16.43 6.10 9.04
CA LEU A 98 -16.87 5.31 7.90
C LEU A 98 -17.97 4.31 8.28
N MET A 99 -17.80 3.56 9.38
CA MET A 99 -18.80 2.61 9.82
C MET A 99 -20.13 3.34 10.16
N ARG A 100 -20.04 4.52 10.77
CA ARG A 100 -21.23 5.34 11.02
C ARG A 100 -21.96 5.69 9.73
N CYS A 101 -21.27 6.15 8.70
CA CYS A 101 -21.86 6.42 7.38
C CYS A 101 -22.55 5.17 6.80
N VAL A 102 -21.94 3.99 6.94
CA VAL A 102 -22.51 2.72 6.46
C VAL A 102 -23.83 2.39 7.19
N LEU A 103 -23.87 2.58 8.51
CA LEU A 103 -25.09 2.34 9.31
C LEU A 103 -26.17 3.39 9.04
N ASP A 104 -25.79 4.65 8.93
CA ASP A 104 -26.71 5.75 8.61
C ASP A 104 -27.31 5.62 7.19
N ALA A 105 -26.59 4.97 6.27
CA ALA A 105 -27.10 4.59 4.94
C ALA A 105 -28.09 3.41 4.98
N GLY A 106 -28.39 2.84 6.15
CA GLY A 106 -29.39 1.80 6.33
C GLY A 106 -28.86 0.36 6.34
N VAL A 107 -27.54 0.16 6.34
CA VAL A 107 -26.98 -1.20 6.51
C VAL A 107 -27.23 -1.65 7.95
N PRO A 108 -27.89 -2.83 8.17
CA PRO A 108 -28.18 -3.29 9.52
C PRO A 108 -26.90 -3.55 10.35
N GLY A 109 -26.90 -3.14 11.62
CA GLY A 109 -25.74 -3.27 12.50
C GLY A 109 -25.26 -4.70 12.76
N HIS A 110 -26.10 -5.72 12.50
CA HIS A 110 -25.68 -7.11 12.55
C HIS A 110 -25.03 -7.61 11.24
N VAL A 111 -25.09 -6.83 10.17
CA VAL A 111 -24.44 -7.14 8.87
C VAL A 111 -23.04 -6.53 8.80
N ALA A 112 -22.85 -5.29 9.27
CA ALA A 112 -21.56 -4.63 9.32
C ALA A 112 -21.21 -4.25 10.75
N GLN A 113 -20.13 -4.83 11.26
CA GLN A 113 -19.66 -4.65 12.64
C GLN A 113 -18.19 -4.23 12.68
N MET A 114 -17.79 -3.60 13.77
CA MET A 114 -16.41 -3.16 13.98
C MET A 114 -15.97 -3.53 15.40
N VAL A 115 -14.73 -4.01 15.52
CA VAL A 115 -14.11 -4.36 16.79
C VAL A 115 -12.70 -3.79 16.87
N PHE A 116 -12.37 -3.21 18.02
CA PHE A 116 -11.01 -2.79 18.37
C PHE A 116 -10.45 -3.71 19.45
N GLY A 117 -9.16 -3.75 19.58
CA GLY A 117 -8.44 -4.56 20.57
C GLY A 117 -7.08 -5.01 20.07
N VAL A 118 -6.37 -5.75 20.89
CA VAL A 118 -5.04 -6.27 20.56
C VAL A 118 -5.11 -7.12 19.29
N PRO A 119 -4.32 -6.79 18.23
CA PRO A 119 -4.45 -7.39 16.91
C PRO A 119 -4.41 -8.91 16.92
N ASP A 120 -3.44 -9.48 17.62
CA ASP A 120 -3.24 -10.93 17.69
C ASP A 120 -4.43 -11.63 18.37
N GLN A 121 -4.93 -11.09 19.50
CA GLN A 121 -6.07 -11.65 20.22
C GLN A 121 -7.35 -11.63 19.38
N VAL A 122 -7.65 -10.48 18.77
CA VAL A 122 -8.85 -10.32 17.93
C VAL A 122 -8.77 -11.20 16.68
N SER A 123 -7.63 -11.21 16.00
CA SER A 123 -7.49 -12.02 14.79
C SER A 123 -7.54 -13.51 15.05
N THR A 124 -6.85 -13.99 16.09
CA THR A 124 -6.87 -15.40 16.49
C THR A 124 -8.29 -15.84 16.86
N HIS A 125 -9.01 -15.04 17.67
CA HIS A 125 -10.39 -15.35 18.05
C HIS A 125 -11.33 -15.42 16.85
N LEU A 126 -11.31 -14.41 15.97
CA LEU A 126 -12.18 -14.38 14.79
C LEU A 126 -11.84 -15.50 13.80
N ILE A 127 -10.55 -15.78 13.59
CA ILE A 127 -10.12 -16.82 12.64
C ILE A 127 -10.47 -18.22 13.18
N ALA A 128 -10.36 -18.46 14.48
CA ALA A 128 -10.74 -19.74 15.08
C ALA A 128 -12.26 -20.01 15.03
N SER A 129 -13.08 -18.96 14.93
CA SER A 129 -14.55 -19.09 14.93
C SER A 129 -15.05 -19.91 13.73
N PRO A 130 -15.88 -20.96 13.92
CA PRO A 130 -16.46 -21.74 12.81
C PRO A 130 -17.47 -20.93 11.97
N ILE A 131 -17.94 -19.79 12.47
CA ILE A 131 -18.88 -18.91 11.78
C ILE A 131 -18.18 -18.13 10.65
N ILE A 132 -16.96 -17.65 10.88
CA ILE A 132 -16.18 -16.90 9.88
C ILE A 132 -15.77 -17.81 8.73
N ARG A 133 -16.09 -17.42 7.50
CA ARG A 133 -15.84 -18.19 6.27
C ARG A 133 -14.70 -17.63 5.43
N LYS A 134 -14.40 -16.34 5.57
CA LYS A 134 -13.38 -15.65 4.78
C LYS A 134 -12.60 -14.67 5.64
N ILE A 135 -11.30 -14.61 5.36
CA ILE A 135 -10.38 -13.61 5.90
C ILE A 135 -9.98 -12.63 4.77
N SER A 136 -10.10 -11.34 5.05
CA SER A 136 -9.59 -10.28 4.17
C SER A 136 -8.60 -9.43 4.95
N PHE A 137 -7.34 -9.47 4.57
CA PHE A 137 -6.24 -8.81 5.26
C PHE A 137 -5.46 -7.90 4.32
N THR A 138 -5.08 -6.73 4.82
CA THR A 138 -4.05 -5.86 4.24
C THR A 138 -3.06 -5.52 5.32
N GLY A 139 -1.76 -5.70 5.07
CA GLY A 139 -0.70 -5.42 6.03
C GLY A 139 0.64 -6.06 5.64
N SER A 140 1.51 -6.28 6.63
CA SER A 140 2.85 -6.81 6.36
C SER A 140 2.84 -8.29 5.96
N VAL A 141 3.85 -8.70 5.17
CA VAL A 141 4.04 -10.10 4.74
C VAL A 141 4.13 -11.08 5.92
N PRO A 142 4.90 -10.81 7.00
CA PRO A 142 4.96 -11.72 8.14
C PRO A 142 3.60 -11.96 8.80
N VAL A 143 2.82 -10.90 9.03
CA VAL A 143 1.47 -11.02 9.61
C VAL A 143 0.53 -11.76 8.67
N GLY A 144 0.56 -11.47 7.36
CA GLY A 144 -0.25 -12.20 6.38
C GLY A 144 0.03 -13.70 6.38
N LYS A 145 1.31 -14.09 6.41
CA LYS A 145 1.71 -15.50 6.54
C LYS A 145 1.18 -16.14 7.83
N HIS A 146 1.22 -15.42 8.95
CA HIS A 146 0.68 -15.88 10.22
C HIS A 146 -0.83 -16.12 10.14
N LEU A 147 -1.59 -15.15 9.65
CA LEU A 147 -3.04 -15.27 9.49
C LEU A 147 -3.46 -16.38 8.52
N MET A 148 -2.69 -16.61 7.45
CA MET A 148 -2.92 -17.72 6.54
C MET A 148 -2.73 -19.08 7.23
N LYS A 149 -1.72 -19.22 8.11
CA LYS A 149 -1.53 -20.44 8.91
C LYS A 149 -2.72 -20.67 9.82
N LEU A 150 -3.21 -19.68 10.54
CA LEU A 150 -4.41 -19.78 11.36
C LEU A 150 -5.67 -20.12 10.54
N ALA A 151 -5.80 -19.56 9.34
CA ALA A 151 -6.93 -19.80 8.46
C ALA A 151 -6.97 -21.24 7.91
N ALA A 152 -5.81 -21.88 7.80
CA ALA A 152 -5.67 -23.24 7.29
C ALA A 152 -6.38 -24.27 8.17
N ASP A 153 -6.40 -24.12 9.50
CA ASP A 153 -7.06 -25.04 10.42
C ASP A 153 -8.57 -25.16 10.14
N GLY A 154 -9.20 -24.08 9.69
CA GLY A 154 -10.62 -24.07 9.30
C GLY A 154 -10.85 -24.11 7.80
N VAL A 155 -9.82 -24.32 6.99
CA VAL A 155 -9.87 -24.28 5.51
C VAL A 155 -10.59 -23.01 5.00
N LYS A 156 -10.31 -21.84 5.62
CA LYS A 156 -10.99 -20.59 5.32
C LYS A 156 -10.43 -19.95 4.06
N ARG A 157 -11.30 -19.31 3.29
CA ARG A 157 -10.88 -18.49 2.15
C ARG A 157 -10.10 -17.26 2.64
N THR A 158 -9.00 -16.96 1.99
CA THR A 158 -8.17 -15.78 2.30
C THR A 158 -8.03 -14.88 1.08
N THR A 159 -8.03 -13.56 1.33
CA THR A 159 -7.57 -12.55 0.39
C THR A 159 -6.55 -11.70 1.12
N MET A 160 -5.32 -11.69 0.59
CA MET A 160 -4.16 -11.06 1.22
C MET A 160 -3.62 -9.97 0.31
N GLU A 161 -3.61 -8.73 0.81
CA GLU A 161 -2.92 -7.59 0.23
C GLU A 161 -1.73 -7.27 1.13
N LEU A 162 -0.53 -7.50 0.64
CA LEU A 162 0.68 -7.49 1.46
C LEU A 162 1.64 -6.36 1.05
N GLY A 163 2.79 -6.29 1.72
CA GLY A 163 3.83 -5.33 1.39
C GLY A 163 4.37 -5.51 -0.03
N GLY A 164 4.97 -4.46 -0.54
CA GLY A 164 5.60 -4.41 -1.84
C GLY A 164 6.98 -3.76 -1.78
N HIS A 165 7.74 -3.91 -2.83
CA HIS A 165 9.03 -3.25 -2.98
C HIS A 165 9.26 -2.91 -4.45
N ALA A 166 8.46 -1.98 -4.94
CA ALA A 166 8.26 -1.71 -6.35
C ALA A 166 9.56 -1.30 -7.06
N PRO A 167 9.94 -1.99 -8.15
CA PRO A 167 10.98 -1.50 -9.04
C PRO A 167 10.46 -0.33 -9.89
N VAL A 168 11.34 0.62 -10.14
CA VAL A 168 11.15 1.76 -11.04
C VAL A 168 12.23 1.71 -12.10
N LEU A 169 11.87 1.42 -13.33
CA LEU A 169 12.78 1.34 -14.45
C LEU A 169 12.74 2.67 -15.22
N VAL A 170 13.86 3.36 -15.30
CA VAL A 170 13.98 4.65 -15.99
C VAL A 170 15.00 4.51 -17.12
N PHE A 171 14.53 4.64 -18.35
CA PHE A 171 15.37 4.51 -19.53
C PHE A 171 15.82 5.88 -20.04
N ASP A 172 16.93 5.92 -20.77
CA ASP A 172 17.58 7.14 -21.26
C ASP A 172 16.79 7.89 -22.31
N ASP A 173 15.79 7.26 -22.93
CA ASP A 173 14.86 7.86 -23.88
C ASP A 173 13.64 8.51 -23.21
N CYS A 174 13.49 8.45 -21.88
CA CYS A 174 12.36 9.07 -21.22
C CYS A 174 12.42 10.60 -21.22
N ASP A 175 11.24 11.24 -21.22
CA ASP A 175 11.13 12.65 -20.85
C ASP A 175 11.42 12.79 -19.35
N LEU A 176 12.64 13.27 -19.03
CA LEU A 176 13.13 13.33 -17.65
C LEU A 176 12.26 14.24 -16.77
N ASP A 177 11.90 15.44 -17.26
CA ASP A 177 11.13 16.39 -16.47
C ASP A 177 9.74 15.86 -16.15
N ARG A 178 9.06 15.33 -17.15
CA ARG A 178 7.75 14.67 -16.97
C ARG A 178 7.84 13.46 -16.05
N THR A 179 8.89 12.66 -16.18
CA THR A 179 9.13 11.49 -15.30
C THR A 179 9.25 11.93 -13.85
N LEU A 180 10.05 12.97 -13.59
CA LEU A 180 10.25 13.50 -12.24
C LEU A 180 9.00 14.16 -11.67
N ASP A 181 8.22 14.88 -12.47
CA ASP A 181 6.93 15.47 -12.06
C ASP A 181 5.92 14.43 -11.61
N ILE A 182 6.00 13.21 -12.15
CA ILE A 182 5.14 12.09 -11.77
C ILE A 182 5.71 11.36 -10.55
N ILE A 183 6.99 11.00 -10.57
CA ILE A 183 7.51 9.98 -9.65
C ILE A 183 7.93 10.56 -8.30
N VAL A 184 8.38 11.83 -8.22
CA VAL A 184 8.77 12.46 -6.96
C VAL A 184 7.56 12.61 -6.01
N PRO A 185 6.43 13.20 -6.42
CA PRO A 185 5.23 13.24 -5.59
C PRO A 185 4.72 11.85 -5.22
N GLN A 186 4.77 10.89 -6.13
CA GLN A 186 4.35 9.51 -5.88
C GLN A 186 5.21 8.85 -4.80
N LYS A 187 6.53 9.11 -4.79
CA LYS A 187 7.46 8.55 -3.81
C LYS A 187 7.20 9.08 -2.41
N PHE A 188 6.96 10.39 -2.29
CA PHE A 188 6.85 11.04 -0.98
C PHE A 188 5.41 11.17 -0.47
N ARG A 189 4.41 10.77 -1.26
CA ARG A 189 3.01 10.68 -0.81
C ARG A 189 2.92 9.85 0.47
N ASN A 190 2.16 10.33 1.45
CA ASN A 190 1.98 9.69 2.74
C ASN A 190 3.31 9.34 3.43
N ALA A 191 4.35 10.19 3.26
CA ALA A 191 5.71 9.95 3.72
C ALA A 191 6.30 8.59 3.25
N GLY A 192 5.97 8.17 2.02
CA GLY A 192 6.41 6.89 1.46
C GLY A 192 5.79 5.64 2.10
N GLN A 193 4.83 5.79 3.00
CA GLN A 193 4.15 4.70 3.72
C GLN A 193 3.03 4.09 2.88
N VAL A 194 3.38 3.63 1.69
CA VAL A 194 2.46 3.13 0.66
C VAL A 194 3.00 1.81 0.10
N CYS A 195 2.20 0.76 0.14
CA CYS A 195 2.61 -0.57 -0.35
C CYS A 195 2.97 -0.61 -1.86
N VAL A 196 2.42 0.31 -2.64
CA VAL A 196 2.73 0.52 -4.06
C VAL A 196 3.70 1.70 -4.28
N SER A 197 4.38 2.18 -3.23
CA SER A 197 5.36 3.27 -3.36
C SER A 197 6.48 2.88 -4.32
N PRO A 198 6.90 3.77 -5.24
CA PRO A 198 8.13 3.58 -5.98
C PRO A 198 9.31 3.58 -5.00
N THR A 199 10.12 2.52 -5.01
CA THR A 199 11.17 2.34 -4.00
C THR A 199 12.54 2.09 -4.61
N ARG A 200 12.69 1.06 -5.45
CA ARG A 200 13.96 0.65 -6.05
C ARG A 200 14.08 1.24 -7.46
N PHE A 201 14.80 2.34 -7.59
CA PHE A 201 15.02 3.02 -8.88
C PHE A 201 16.23 2.43 -9.59
N TYR A 202 15.99 1.88 -10.75
CA TYR A 202 16.98 1.36 -11.68
C TYR A 202 17.00 2.29 -12.89
N VAL A 203 18.04 3.13 -12.98
CA VAL A 203 18.13 4.20 -13.96
C VAL A 203 19.23 3.90 -14.96
N GLN A 204 18.93 3.99 -16.25
CA GLN A 204 19.87 3.67 -17.29
C GLN A 204 21.10 4.61 -17.24
N ASN A 205 22.30 4.06 -17.46
CA ASN A 205 23.57 4.74 -17.27
C ASN A 205 23.67 6.12 -17.98
N GLY A 206 23.04 6.24 -19.16
CA GLY A 206 23.09 7.45 -19.96
C GLY A 206 22.46 8.70 -19.29
N ILE A 207 21.54 8.50 -18.34
CA ILE A 207 20.86 9.60 -17.63
C ILE A 207 20.99 9.50 -16.11
N TYR A 208 21.71 8.49 -15.59
CA TYR A 208 21.74 8.18 -14.15
C TYR A 208 22.11 9.40 -13.29
N ASP A 209 23.25 10.00 -13.54
CA ASP A 209 23.74 11.14 -12.73
C ASP A 209 22.77 12.31 -12.77
N ARG A 210 22.30 12.65 -13.98
CA ARG A 210 21.33 13.73 -14.17
C ARG A 210 20.00 13.43 -13.47
N PHE A 211 19.52 12.17 -13.51
CA PHE A 211 18.32 11.76 -12.83
C PHE A 211 18.46 11.87 -11.31
N VAL A 212 19.58 11.40 -10.75
CA VAL A 212 19.86 11.49 -9.31
C VAL A 212 19.90 12.96 -8.87
N ASP A 213 20.61 13.81 -9.59
CA ASP A 213 20.74 15.23 -9.26
C ASP A 213 19.41 15.97 -9.30
N GLU A 214 18.63 15.80 -10.36
CA GLU A 214 17.35 16.48 -10.51
C GLU A 214 16.27 15.93 -9.55
N PHE A 215 16.28 14.61 -9.29
CA PHE A 215 15.40 14.02 -8.28
C PHE A 215 15.73 14.54 -6.87
N THR A 216 17.02 14.65 -6.55
CA THR A 216 17.50 15.21 -5.27
C THR A 216 17.05 16.66 -5.09
N LYS A 217 17.27 17.52 -6.09
CA LYS A 217 16.83 18.93 -6.04
C LYS A 217 15.33 19.08 -5.80
N ARG A 218 14.50 18.27 -6.49
CA ARG A 218 13.04 18.30 -6.31
C ARG A 218 12.64 17.75 -4.93
N THR A 219 13.39 16.79 -4.41
CA THR A 219 13.16 16.23 -3.06
C THR A 219 13.45 17.27 -1.97
N GLU A 220 14.49 18.06 -2.12
CA GLU A 220 14.88 19.12 -1.19
C GLU A 220 13.88 20.28 -1.13
N GLN A 221 13.08 20.46 -2.17
CA GLN A 221 12.04 21.49 -2.24
C GLN A 221 10.75 21.11 -1.50
N LEU A 222 10.59 19.84 -1.13
CA LEU A 222 9.37 19.37 -0.45
C LEU A 222 9.21 19.99 0.93
N THR A 223 8.06 20.60 1.16
CA THR A 223 7.68 21.15 2.46
C THR A 223 7.20 20.03 3.40
N VAL A 224 8.03 19.72 4.39
CA VAL A 224 7.70 18.74 5.44
C VAL A 224 7.13 19.45 6.65
N GLY A 225 5.95 19.03 7.14
CA GLY A 225 5.33 19.72 8.26
C GLY A 225 4.03 19.09 8.74
N ASN A 226 3.30 19.83 9.55
CA ASN A 226 1.99 19.42 10.04
C ASN A 226 1.00 19.33 8.86
N GLY A 227 0.40 18.17 8.68
CA GLY A 227 -0.54 17.93 7.58
C GLY A 227 -1.80 18.81 7.58
N LEU A 228 -2.07 19.54 8.67
CA LEU A 228 -3.15 20.53 8.74
C LEU A 228 -2.80 21.87 8.08
N GLU A 229 -1.53 22.12 7.79
CA GLU A 229 -1.08 23.33 7.14
C GLU A 229 -1.13 23.17 5.61
N ASP A 230 -1.70 24.16 4.91
CA ASP A 230 -1.93 24.08 3.46
C ASP A 230 -0.63 23.93 2.65
N ALA A 231 0.49 24.48 3.14
CA ALA A 231 1.79 24.40 2.50
C ALA A 231 2.46 23.02 2.65
N THR A 232 1.99 22.16 3.54
CA THR A 232 2.61 20.86 3.80
C THR A 232 2.37 19.90 2.64
N GLU A 233 3.47 19.38 2.09
CA GLU A 233 3.47 18.39 1.01
C GLU A 233 3.73 16.97 1.53
N MET A 234 4.49 16.85 2.62
CA MET A 234 4.74 15.56 3.29
C MET A 234 4.55 15.69 4.80
N GLY A 235 3.70 14.84 5.37
CA GLY A 235 3.47 14.74 6.81
C GLY A 235 4.50 13.84 7.53
N PRO A 236 4.30 13.56 8.83
CA PRO A 236 5.15 12.68 9.63
C PRO A 236 4.98 11.20 9.27
N LEU A 237 5.86 10.37 9.78
CA LEU A 237 5.66 8.93 9.90
C LEU A 237 4.57 8.63 10.94
N ALA A 238 3.93 7.47 10.84
CA ALA A 238 2.71 7.20 11.60
C ALA A 238 2.94 6.89 13.09
N ASN A 239 4.11 6.41 13.46
CA ASN A 239 4.43 6.03 14.85
C ASN A 239 5.94 6.03 15.11
N GLU A 240 6.33 5.96 16.39
CA GLU A 240 7.73 6.04 16.86
C GLU A 240 8.66 4.95 16.31
N ARG A 241 8.14 3.78 15.99
CA ARG A 241 8.94 2.65 15.45
C ARG A 241 9.42 2.89 14.02
N ARG A 242 8.76 3.77 13.29
CA ARG A 242 9.07 3.98 11.85
C ARG A 242 10.36 4.75 11.62
N PRO A 243 10.63 5.89 12.30
CA PRO A 243 11.90 6.60 12.15
C PRO A 243 13.11 5.72 12.41
N GLU A 244 13.09 4.93 13.48
CA GLU A 244 14.17 4.01 13.83
C GLU A 244 14.40 2.94 12.74
N ALA A 245 13.32 2.28 12.31
CA ALA A 245 13.40 1.24 11.30
C ALA A 245 13.92 1.77 9.95
N VAL A 246 13.49 2.96 9.54
CA VAL A 246 13.96 3.62 8.32
C VAL A 246 15.42 4.03 8.46
N GLY A 247 15.79 4.64 9.58
CA GLY A 247 17.16 5.06 9.87
C GLY A 247 18.15 3.89 9.85
N ALA A 248 17.78 2.75 10.44
CA ALA A 248 18.62 1.55 10.45
C ALA A 248 18.90 1.01 9.02
N LEU A 249 17.89 1.04 8.14
CA LEU A 249 18.07 0.62 6.74
C LEU A 249 18.97 1.59 5.95
N ILE A 250 18.86 2.90 6.24
CA ILE A 250 19.71 3.91 5.61
C ILE A 250 21.16 3.77 6.09
N ALA A 251 21.37 3.55 7.39
CA ALA A 251 22.70 3.35 7.96
C ALA A 251 23.40 2.13 7.35
N ASP A 252 22.71 0.97 7.26
CA ASP A 252 23.26 -0.24 6.60
C ASP A 252 23.66 0.04 5.14
N ALA A 253 22.86 0.81 4.42
CA ALA A 253 23.20 1.16 3.02
C ALA A 253 24.43 2.07 2.94
N ALA A 254 24.54 3.06 3.82
CA ALA A 254 25.68 3.98 3.88
C ALA A 254 26.97 3.25 4.28
N ASP A 255 26.92 2.37 5.29
CA ASP A 255 28.05 1.54 5.72
C ASP A 255 28.57 0.63 4.61
N LYS A 256 27.71 0.25 3.67
CA LYS A 256 28.03 -0.53 2.47
C LYS A 256 28.47 0.32 1.27
N GLY A 257 28.58 1.62 1.43
CA GLY A 257 29.09 2.52 0.41
C GLY A 257 28.05 3.24 -0.45
N ALA A 258 26.76 3.18 -0.08
CA ALA A 258 25.74 4.00 -0.72
C ALA A 258 25.93 5.48 -0.39
N ARG A 259 25.60 6.35 -1.33
CA ARG A 259 25.74 7.80 -1.20
C ARG A 259 24.38 8.42 -0.87
N ILE A 260 24.22 8.96 0.33
CA ILE A 260 23.04 9.76 0.70
C ILE A 260 23.19 11.14 0.03
N THR A 261 22.30 11.47 -0.89
CA THR A 261 22.35 12.77 -1.60
C THR A 261 21.56 13.85 -0.87
N THR A 262 20.48 13.46 -0.16
CA THR A 262 19.73 14.35 0.74
C THR A 262 18.98 13.54 1.79
N GLY A 263 18.65 14.17 2.93
CA GLY A 263 17.91 13.56 4.05
C GLY A 263 18.75 12.57 4.85
N GLY A 264 18.12 11.47 5.26
CA GLY A 264 18.73 10.38 6.01
C GLY A 264 18.48 10.41 7.52
N ASP A 265 17.80 11.44 8.04
CA ASP A 265 17.64 11.68 9.46
C ASP A 265 16.21 12.16 9.84
N VAL A 266 15.97 12.16 11.14
CA VAL A 266 14.75 12.70 11.75
C VAL A 266 14.77 14.22 11.65
N LEU A 267 13.62 14.82 11.39
CA LEU A 267 13.45 16.28 11.32
C LEU A 267 12.83 16.81 12.62
N GLY A 268 13.58 17.63 13.35
CA GLY A 268 13.12 18.26 14.60
C GLY A 268 13.26 17.37 15.84
N GLU A 269 12.85 17.90 17.00
CA GLU A 269 12.98 17.24 18.31
C GLU A 269 11.67 16.59 18.78
N SER A 270 10.57 16.80 18.07
CA SER A 270 9.25 16.28 18.43
C SER A 270 8.48 15.78 17.22
N GLY A 271 7.60 14.80 17.46
CA GLY A 271 6.86 14.12 16.41
C GLY A 271 7.71 13.05 15.69
N PHE A 272 7.16 12.52 14.59
CA PHE A 272 7.81 11.45 13.83
C PHE A 272 8.18 11.93 12.44
N PHE A 273 8.61 13.18 12.32
CA PHE A 273 9.03 13.75 11.04
C PHE A 273 10.39 13.17 10.62
N PHE A 274 10.48 12.77 9.37
CA PHE A 274 11.69 12.24 8.77
C PHE A 274 11.98 12.98 7.46
N ARG A 275 13.22 13.36 7.22
CA ARG A 275 13.57 14.09 5.98
C ARG A 275 13.31 13.20 4.76
N PRO A 276 12.70 13.72 3.69
CA PRO A 276 12.67 13.04 2.41
C PRO A 276 14.09 12.68 2.00
N THR A 277 14.33 11.40 1.70
CA THR A 277 15.68 10.86 1.56
C THR A 277 15.91 10.26 0.18
N VAL A 278 17.04 10.56 -0.41
CA VAL A 278 17.53 9.99 -1.66
C VAL A 278 18.87 9.33 -1.39
N ILE A 279 19.00 8.07 -1.77
CA ILE A 279 20.22 7.27 -1.65
C ILE A 279 20.61 6.79 -3.05
N ALA A 280 21.77 7.17 -3.51
CA ALA A 280 22.35 6.76 -4.79
C ALA A 280 23.40 5.66 -4.61
N ASP A 281 23.70 4.95 -5.70
CA ASP A 281 24.74 3.92 -5.77
C ASP A 281 24.57 2.79 -4.76
N VAL A 282 23.30 2.45 -4.43
CA VAL A 282 22.96 1.52 -3.35
C VAL A 282 23.44 0.10 -3.71
N PRO A 283 24.32 -0.54 -2.92
CA PRO A 283 24.75 -1.93 -3.15
C PRO A 283 23.57 -2.91 -3.08
N LEU A 284 23.60 -3.94 -3.94
CA LEU A 284 22.51 -4.93 -4.00
C LEU A 284 22.34 -5.77 -2.72
N ASP A 285 23.39 -5.88 -1.92
CA ASP A 285 23.40 -6.57 -0.63
C ASP A 285 23.02 -5.67 0.55
N ALA A 286 22.76 -4.38 0.31
CA ALA A 286 22.18 -3.50 1.33
C ALA A 286 20.78 -3.98 1.73
N GLN A 287 20.49 -3.99 3.03
CA GLN A 287 19.23 -4.50 3.56
C GLN A 287 18.02 -3.76 2.97
N ILE A 288 18.17 -2.45 2.72
CA ILE A 288 17.12 -1.62 2.11
C ILE A 288 16.74 -2.07 0.70
N MET A 289 17.61 -2.80 -0.02
CA MET A 289 17.31 -3.34 -1.34
C MET A 289 16.49 -4.63 -1.30
N ALA A 290 16.40 -5.29 -0.14
CA ALA A 290 15.66 -6.53 0.06
C ALA A 290 14.41 -6.35 0.94
N ASN A 291 14.42 -5.35 1.84
CA ASN A 291 13.34 -5.09 2.79
C ASN A 291 12.61 -3.80 2.42
N GLU A 292 11.29 -3.86 2.37
CA GLU A 292 10.43 -2.69 2.14
C GLU A 292 10.68 -1.62 3.22
N PRO A 293 11.16 -0.41 2.87
CA PRO A 293 11.47 0.61 3.87
C PRO A 293 10.19 1.23 4.49
N PHE A 294 9.08 1.23 3.75
CA PHE A 294 7.80 1.83 4.15
C PHE A 294 7.99 3.20 4.79
N GLY A 295 8.70 4.08 4.08
CA GLY A 295 9.12 5.40 4.52
C GLY A 295 9.60 6.28 3.36
N PRO A 296 10.00 7.53 3.64
CA PRO A 296 10.31 8.53 2.62
C PRO A 296 11.73 8.38 2.06
N VAL A 297 12.07 7.20 1.53
CA VAL A 297 13.40 6.88 1.00
C VAL A 297 13.31 6.35 -0.43
N ALA A 298 14.00 7.01 -1.36
CA ALA A 298 14.22 6.56 -2.74
C ALA A 298 15.61 5.95 -2.86
N MET A 299 15.71 4.70 -3.31
CA MET A 299 16.99 4.00 -3.53
C MET A 299 17.28 3.91 -5.01
N MET A 300 18.45 4.38 -5.43
CA MET A 300 18.82 4.51 -6.84
C MET A 300 20.07 3.70 -7.17
N ARG A 301 20.03 3.04 -8.32
CA ARG A 301 21.14 2.30 -8.89
C ARG A 301 21.22 2.54 -10.40
N PRO A 302 22.45 2.62 -10.96
CA PRO A 302 22.60 2.56 -12.41
C PRO A 302 22.26 1.18 -12.96
N LEU A 303 21.81 1.11 -14.21
CA LEU A 303 21.64 -0.10 -14.98
C LEU A 303 22.18 0.10 -16.40
N ALA A 304 22.68 -0.97 -17.01
CA ALA A 304 23.24 -0.91 -18.36
C ALA A 304 22.24 -1.35 -19.44
N THR A 305 21.50 -2.44 -19.21
CA THR A 305 20.67 -3.08 -20.23
C THR A 305 19.24 -3.37 -19.75
N LEU A 306 18.36 -3.64 -20.70
CA LEU A 306 17.01 -4.10 -20.40
C LEU A 306 17.00 -5.45 -19.68
N ASP A 307 17.87 -6.37 -20.05
CA ASP A 307 17.95 -7.69 -19.41
C ASP A 307 18.35 -7.56 -17.94
N GLU A 308 19.32 -6.71 -17.63
CA GLU A 308 19.68 -6.38 -16.26
C GLU A 308 18.50 -5.76 -15.49
N ALA A 309 17.76 -4.84 -16.13
CA ALA A 309 16.58 -4.23 -15.52
C ALA A 309 15.52 -5.28 -15.15
N ILE A 310 15.26 -6.24 -16.04
CA ILE A 310 14.30 -7.32 -15.82
C ILE A 310 14.78 -8.24 -14.67
N GLU A 311 16.05 -8.61 -14.67
CA GLU A 311 16.64 -9.44 -13.61
C GLU A 311 16.51 -8.75 -12.24
N GLN A 312 16.93 -7.49 -12.14
CA GLN A 312 16.90 -6.73 -10.89
C GLN A 312 15.47 -6.43 -10.41
N ALA A 313 14.54 -6.16 -11.32
CA ALA A 313 13.14 -5.95 -10.99
C ALA A 313 12.52 -7.19 -10.34
N ASN A 314 12.81 -8.37 -10.86
CA ASN A 314 12.24 -9.65 -10.44
C ASN A 314 13.02 -10.36 -9.31
N ARG A 315 14.07 -9.78 -8.80
CA ARG A 315 14.97 -10.43 -7.82
C ARG A 315 14.30 -10.75 -6.47
N LEU A 316 13.23 -10.04 -6.11
CA LEU A 316 12.57 -10.15 -4.81
C LEU A 316 11.23 -10.88 -4.90
N PRO A 317 10.79 -11.53 -3.83
CA PRO A 317 9.51 -12.23 -3.78
C PRO A 317 8.33 -11.28 -3.53
N TYR A 318 8.38 -10.07 -4.09
CA TYR A 318 7.30 -9.10 -4.10
C TYR A 318 6.71 -9.00 -5.52
N GLY A 319 5.42 -8.70 -5.64
CA GLY A 319 4.74 -8.66 -6.92
C GLY A 319 3.49 -7.78 -6.90
N LEU A 320 3.56 -6.59 -6.28
CA LEU A 320 2.41 -5.70 -6.10
C LEU A 320 2.35 -4.57 -7.12
N ALA A 321 3.47 -3.85 -7.34
CA ALA A 321 3.56 -2.73 -8.27
C ALA A 321 4.93 -2.68 -8.94
N ALA A 322 4.98 -2.11 -10.15
CA ALA A 322 6.19 -1.78 -10.89
C ALA A 322 5.93 -0.52 -11.73
N PHE A 323 6.97 0.24 -12.01
CA PHE A 323 6.91 1.45 -12.83
C PHE A 323 7.96 1.37 -13.93
N ALA A 324 7.63 1.90 -15.10
CA ALA A 324 8.58 2.03 -16.20
C ALA A 324 8.38 3.37 -16.91
N PHE A 325 9.48 4.05 -17.19
CA PHE A 325 9.50 5.33 -17.91
C PHE A 325 10.38 5.19 -19.14
N THR A 326 9.76 5.27 -20.30
CA THR A 326 10.37 5.18 -21.64
C THR A 326 9.40 5.78 -22.65
N GLU A 327 9.89 6.36 -23.72
CA GLU A 327 9.05 6.79 -24.85
C GLU A 327 8.75 5.63 -25.83
N MET A 328 9.48 4.53 -25.75
CA MET A 328 9.25 3.38 -26.60
C MET A 328 8.09 2.52 -26.07
N ALA A 329 7.03 2.37 -26.85
CA ALA A 329 5.89 1.51 -26.49
C ALA A 329 6.27 0.03 -26.37
N VAL A 330 7.31 -0.41 -27.07
CA VAL A 330 7.85 -1.78 -27.03
C VAL A 330 9.38 -1.71 -27.03
N ARG A 331 10.01 -2.16 -25.97
CA ARG A 331 11.45 -2.45 -25.93
C ARG A 331 11.66 -3.95 -26.17
N ARG A 332 12.50 -4.27 -27.13
CA ARG A 332 12.89 -5.64 -27.47
C ARG A 332 14.26 -5.97 -26.85
#